data_480ad264b1642c2cae6d9ecc54f35748
#
_entry.id   480ad264b1642c2cae6d9ecc54f35748
#
_cell.length_a   1.000
_cell.length_b   1.000
_cell.length_c   1.000
_cell.angle_alpha   90.00
_cell.angle_beta   90.00
_cell.angle_gamma   90.00
#
_symmetry.space_group_name_H-M   'P 1'
#
loop_
_entity.id
_entity.type
_entity.pdbx_description
1 polymer ?
#
loop_
_entity_poly.entity_id
_entity_poly.type
_entity_poly.pdbx_seq_one_letter_code
_entity_poly.pdbx_strand_id
1 'polypeptide(L)'
;MNERINMSVQELKSDNFESAISSDKATLVDFFAEWCGPCKMQTPVLHKVADANSDKMNFAAVNVDEAEEIAAKYGVQSIPTLMVFKNGEIVKRAEGMKNEAQLKEWLQEYL
;
A
#
# COMPACT_ATOMS: atom_id res chain seq x y z
N MET A 1 -8.48 -17.07 -15.80
CA MET A 1 -7.85 -16.45 -15.75
C MET A 1 -7.16 -16.13 -15.05
N ASN A 2 -6.71 -16.19 -15.28
CA ASN A 2 -6.00 -15.88 -14.48
C ASN A 2 -5.96 -14.76 -14.06
N GLU A 3 -6.19 -14.67 -13.10
CA GLU A 3 -6.12 -13.39 -12.91
C GLU A 3 -4.76 -12.94 -13.05
N ARG A 4 -4.64 -11.69 -13.46
CA ARG A 4 -3.38 -11.12 -13.71
C ARG A 4 -2.67 -10.82 -12.42
N ILE A 5 -1.43 -11.22 -12.32
CA ILE A 5 -0.61 -10.90 -11.17
C ILE A 5 0.07 -9.57 -11.44
N ASN A 6 -0.07 -8.63 -10.52
CA ASN A 6 0.58 -7.33 -10.66
C ASN A 6 1.93 -7.38 -9.96
N MET A 7 2.99 -7.41 -10.77
CA MET A 7 4.35 -7.55 -10.25
C MET A 7 4.86 -6.29 -9.58
N SER A 8 4.18 -5.16 -9.77
CA SER A 8 4.61 -3.90 -9.18
C SER A 8 4.07 -3.67 -7.77
N VAL A 9 3.08 -4.45 -7.34
CA VAL A 9 2.51 -4.36 -6.00
C VAL A 9 2.74 -5.68 -5.29
N GLN A 10 3.53 -5.64 -4.23
CA GLN A 10 3.84 -6.84 -3.46
C GLN A 10 2.81 -7.01 -2.36
N GLU A 11 2.24 -8.21 -2.24
CA GLU A 11 1.34 -8.48 -1.13
C GLU A 11 2.18 -8.91 0.07
N LEU A 12 1.99 -8.22 1.20
CA LEU A 12 2.79 -8.46 2.40
C LEU A 12 1.96 -9.17 3.45
N LYS A 13 2.63 -10.01 4.22
CA LYS A 13 2.06 -10.71 5.35
C LYS A 13 3.02 -10.56 6.52
N SER A 14 2.68 -11.20 7.64
CA SER A 14 3.45 -11.02 8.87
C SER A 14 4.91 -11.40 8.72
N ASP A 15 5.21 -12.37 7.86
CA ASP A 15 6.57 -12.91 7.77
C ASP A 15 7.48 -12.08 6.88
N ASN A 16 6.95 -11.17 6.06
CA ASN A 16 7.79 -10.37 5.18
C ASN A 16 7.57 -8.86 5.31
N PHE A 17 6.68 -8.42 6.21
CA PHE A 17 6.34 -7.01 6.29
C PHE A 17 7.52 -6.15 6.74
N GLU A 18 8.20 -6.58 7.81
CA GLU A 18 9.27 -5.76 8.38
C GLU A 18 10.42 -5.57 7.39
N SER A 19 10.77 -6.60 6.65
CA SER A 19 11.86 -6.45 5.68
C SER A 19 11.44 -5.58 4.51
N ALA A 20 10.16 -5.65 4.12
CA ALA A 20 9.69 -4.87 2.98
C ALA A 20 9.70 -3.37 3.26
N ILE A 21 9.38 -2.96 4.48
CA ILE A 21 9.31 -1.54 4.81
C ILE A 21 10.65 -0.96 5.23
N SER A 22 11.69 -1.80 5.34
CA SER A 22 13.00 -1.36 5.81
C SER A 22 13.86 -0.72 4.72
N SER A 23 13.36 -0.68 3.49
CA SER A 23 14.09 -0.12 2.36
C SER A 23 14.34 1.38 2.57
N ASP A 24 15.47 1.86 2.07
CA ASP A 24 15.73 3.29 2.04
C ASP A 24 14.96 3.97 0.92
N LYS A 25 14.36 3.19 0.03
CA LYS A 25 13.44 3.67 -0.98
C LYS A 25 12.04 3.67 -0.38
N ALA A 26 11.28 4.73 -0.59
CA ALA A 26 9.95 4.83 0.00
C ALA A 26 9.06 3.67 -0.45
N THR A 27 8.25 3.16 0.47
CA THR A 27 7.32 2.06 0.20
C THR A 27 5.91 2.50 0.57
N LEU A 28 5.02 2.49 -0.41
CA LEU A 28 3.60 2.71 -0.15
C LEU A 28 2.97 1.38 0.22
N VAL A 29 2.23 1.37 1.33
CA VAL A 29 1.48 0.19 1.76
C VAL A 29 0.01 0.54 1.84
N ASP A 30 -0.82 -0.23 1.13
CA ASP A 30 -2.28 -0.09 1.13
C ASP A 30 -2.86 -1.18 2.04
N PHE A 31 -3.43 -0.76 3.15
CA PHE A 31 -4.11 -1.69 4.07
C PHE A 31 -5.56 -1.83 3.64
N PHE A 32 -5.97 -3.04 3.32
CA PHE A 32 -7.28 -3.29 2.70
C PHE A 32 -7.91 -4.57 3.25
N ALA A 33 -9.19 -4.78 2.91
CA ALA A 33 -9.87 -6.05 3.11
C ALA A 33 -10.72 -6.33 1.89
N GLU A 34 -10.99 -7.61 1.63
CA GLU A 34 -11.71 -7.99 0.42
C GLU A 34 -13.18 -7.60 0.46
N TRP A 35 -13.74 -7.46 1.67
CA TRP A 35 -15.15 -7.06 1.81
C TRP A 35 -15.34 -5.55 1.76
N CYS A 36 -14.29 -4.79 1.62
CA CYS A 36 -14.32 -3.33 1.72
C CYS A 36 -14.54 -2.71 0.34
N GLY A 37 -15.68 -2.04 0.14
CA GLY A 37 -16.01 -1.44 -1.15
C GLY A 37 -15.00 -0.40 -1.62
N PRO A 38 -14.68 0.61 -0.79
CA PRO A 38 -13.68 1.61 -1.22
C PRO A 38 -12.31 1.00 -1.49
N CYS A 39 -11.95 -0.08 -0.79
CA CYS A 39 -10.69 -0.77 -1.05
C CYS A 39 -10.66 -1.36 -2.46
N LYS A 40 -11.80 -1.90 -2.90
CA LYS A 40 -11.88 -2.46 -4.25
C LYS A 40 -11.71 -1.41 -5.32
N MET A 41 -12.10 -0.17 -5.03
CA MET A 41 -11.88 0.94 -5.94
C MET A 41 -10.43 1.42 -5.88
N GLN A 42 -9.80 1.31 -4.73
CA GLN A 42 -8.42 1.73 -4.58
C GLN A 42 -7.45 0.83 -5.33
N THR A 43 -7.73 -0.47 -5.38
CA THR A 43 -6.79 -1.45 -5.92
C THR A 43 -6.38 -1.17 -7.37
N PRO A 44 -7.31 -0.95 -8.32
CA PRO A 44 -6.88 -0.67 -9.70
C PRO A 44 -6.09 0.63 -9.81
N VAL A 45 -6.42 1.64 -9.01
CA VAL A 45 -5.66 2.88 -9.01
C VAL A 45 -4.24 2.64 -8.51
N LEU A 46 -4.11 1.88 -7.43
CA LEU A 46 -2.81 1.53 -6.89
C LEU A 46 -1.97 0.80 -7.94
N HIS A 47 -2.54 -0.19 -8.60
CA HIS A 47 -1.81 -0.96 -9.61
C HIS A 47 -1.35 -0.07 -10.75
N LYS A 48 -2.19 0.85 -11.19
CA LYS A 48 -1.84 1.73 -12.29
C LYS A 48 -0.68 2.65 -11.93
N VAL A 49 -0.73 3.24 -10.75
CA VAL A 49 0.33 4.14 -10.30
C VAL A 49 1.62 3.34 -10.08
N ALA A 50 1.49 2.14 -9.51
CA ALA A 50 2.66 1.29 -9.25
C ALA A 50 3.35 0.88 -10.55
N ASP A 51 2.56 0.48 -11.56
CA ASP A 51 3.14 0.06 -12.84
C ASP A 51 3.95 1.17 -13.49
N ALA A 52 3.50 2.40 -13.33
CA ALA A 52 4.17 3.54 -13.96
C ALA A 52 5.35 4.07 -13.15
N ASN A 53 5.48 3.67 -11.88
CA ASN A 53 6.47 4.29 -10.99
C ASN A 53 7.25 3.28 -10.17
N SER A 54 7.33 2.03 -10.61
CA SER A 54 7.99 0.99 -9.83
C SER A 54 9.50 1.21 -9.71
N ASP A 55 10.06 2.05 -10.58
CA ASP A 55 11.48 2.40 -10.49
C ASP A 55 11.75 3.52 -9.47
N LYS A 56 10.70 4.18 -8.97
CA LYS A 56 10.87 5.35 -8.12
C LYS A 56 10.57 5.06 -6.66
N MET A 57 9.63 4.16 -6.40
CA MET A 57 9.33 3.75 -5.04
C MET A 57 8.73 2.35 -5.08
N ASN A 58 8.63 1.72 -3.91
CA ASN A 58 8.03 0.39 -3.79
C ASN A 58 6.55 0.53 -3.49
N PHE A 59 5.77 -0.44 -3.96
CA PHE A 59 4.33 -0.46 -3.73
C PHE A 59 3.94 -1.82 -3.15
N ALA A 60 3.08 -1.81 -2.13
CA ALA A 60 2.71 -3.03 -1.44
C ALA A 60 1.29 -2.91 -0.92
N ALA A 61 0.72 -4.05 -0.56
CA ALA A 61 -0.63 -4.12 -0.01
C ALA A 61 -0.66 -5.14 1.11
N VAL A 62 -1.48 -4.88 2.13
CA VAL A 62 -1.65 -5.77 3.27
C VAL A 62 -3.15 -6.01 3.46
N ASN A 63 -3.54 -7.28 3.44
CA ASN A 63 -4.91 -7.66 3.76
C ASN A 63 -5.01 -7.72 5.29
N VAL A 64 -5.80 -6.82 5.89
CA VAL A 64 -5.84 -6.71 7.34
C VAL A 64 -6.43 -7.95 7.99
N ASP A 65 -7.25 -8.70 7.27
CA ASP A 65 -7.81 -9.94 7.83
C ASP A 65 -6.79 -11.06 7.88
N GLU A 66 -5.73 -10.96 7.07
CA GLU A 66 -4.67 -11.98 7.05
C GLU A 66 -3.45 -11.55 7.84
N ALA A 67 -3.40 -10.30 8.29
CA ALA A 67 -2.26 -9.78 9.03
C ALA A 67 -2.75 -8.84 10.13
N GLU A 68 -3.57 -9.38 11.03
CA GLU A 68 -4.22 -8.59 12.06
C GLU A 68 -3.22 -7.92 12.99
N GLU A 69 -2.13 -8.62 13.30
CA GLU A 69 -1.14 -8.06 14.21
C GLU A 69 -0.41 -6.86 13.61
N ILE A 70 -0.22 -6.85 12.28
CA ILE A 70 0.40 -5.71 11.62
C ILE A 70 -0.54 -4.53 11.63
N ALA A 71 -1.82 -4.76 11.31
CA ALA A 71 -2.82 -3.69 11.33
C ALA A 71 -2.91 -3.07 12.71
N ALA A 72 -2.90 -3.92 13.75
CA ALA A 72 -2.97 -3.42 15.13
C ALA A 72 -1.71 -2.63 15.49
N LYS A 73 -0.55 -3.14 15.11
CA LYS A 73 0.72 -2.48 15.45
C LYS A 73 0.79 -1.07 14.90
N TYR A 74 0.29 -0.86 13.69
CA TYR A 74 0.38 0.45 13.05
C TYR A 74 -0.91 1.25 13.17
N GLY A 75 -1.84 0.79 13.99
CA GLY A 75 -3.04 1.58 14.33
C GLY A 75 -4.01 1.74 13.19
N VAL A 76 -4.17 0.72 12.36
CA VAL A 76 -5.12 0.78 11.24
C VAL A 76 -6.52 0.56 11.80
N GLN A 77 -7.35 1.60 11.76
CA GLN A 77 -8.71 1.54 12.30
C GLN A 77 -9.77 1.65 11.22
N SER A 78 -9.42 2.18 10.07
CA SER A 78 -10.34 2.27 8.94
C SER A 78 -9.58 1.85 7.69
N ILE A 79 -10.30 1.40 6.69
CA ILE A 79 -9.69 0.96 5.44
C ILE A 79 -10.45 1.55 4.27
N PRO A 80 -9.73 1.86 3.18
CA PRO A 80 -8.30 1.68 3.05
C PRO A 80 -7.53 2.73 3.85
N THR A 81 -6.38 2.32 4.39
CA THR A 81 -5.41 3.23 4.98
C THR A 81 -4.14 3.10 4.16
N LEU A 82 -3.59 4.24 3.77
CA LEU A 82 -2.36 4.29 3.00
C LEU A 82 -1.25 4.82 3.88
N MET A 83 -0.13 4.13 3.90
CA MET A 83 1.04 4.57 4.65
C MET A 83 2.26 4.52 3.76
N VAL A 84 3.13 5.51 3.89
CA VAL A 84 4.43 5.48 3.23
C VAL A 84 5.47 5.25 4.30
N PHE A 85 6.30 4.23 4.09
CA PHE A 85 7.39 3.89 4.99
C PHE A 85 8.72 4.20 4.32
N LYS A 86 9.70 4.54 5.14
CA LYS A 86 11.07 4.70 4.67
C LYS A 86 11.97 4.33 5.84
N ASN A 87 12.89 3.40 5.59
CA ASN A 87 13.82 2.91 6.62
C ASN A 87 13.07 2.37 7.84
N GLY A 88 11.93 1.73 7.60
CA GLY A 88 11.16 1.10 8.67
C GLY A 88 10.20 2.01 9.41
N GLU A 89 10.12 3.28 9.03
CA GLU A 89 9.30 4.25 9.77
C GLU A 89 8.23 4.84 8.87
N ILE A 90 7.08 5.14 9.47
CA ILE A 90 6.00 5.82 8.75
C ILE A 90 6.41 7.27 8.51
N VAL A 91 6.40 7.69 7.25
CA VAL A 91 6.68 9.09 6.90
C VAL A 91 5.44 9.82 6.42
N LYS A 92 4.39 9.10 6.01
CA LYS A 92 3.11 9.69 5.64
C LYS A 92 2.00 8.70 5.92
N ARG A 93 0.82 9.20 6.20
CA ARG A 93 -0.34 8.36 6.47
C ARG A 93 -1.60 9.10 6.03
N ALA A 94 -2.53 8.39 5.40
CA ALA A 94 -3.82 8.93 5.01
C ALA A 94 -4.85 7.83 5.03
N GLU A 95 -6.09 8.20 5.36
CA GLU A 95 -7.21 7.26 5.38
C GLU A 95 -8.16 7.60 4.25
N GLY A 96 -8.80 6.58 3.71
CA GLY A 96 -9.79 6.76 2.65
C GLY A 96 -9.20 6.59 1.27
N MET A 97 -10.10 6.37 0.32
CA MET A 97 -9.74 6.10 -1.07
C MET A 97 -9.25 7.37 -1.75
N LYS A 98 -8.22 7.24 -2.58
CA LYS A 98 -7.72 8.34 -3.41
C LYS A 98 -7.79 7.91 -4.87
N ASN A 99 -8.32 8.80 -5.73
CA ASN A 99 -8.28 8.51 -7.16
C ASN A 99 -6.85 8.71 -7.68
N GLU A 100 -6.65 8.46 -8.96
CA GLU A 100 -5.30 8.47 -9.52
C GLU A 100 -4.61 9.82 -9.34
N ALA A 101 -5.30 10.91 -9.64
CA ALA A 101 -4.71 12.24 -9.50
C ALA A 101 -4.37 12.56 -8.05
N GLN A 102 -5.27 12.21 -7.14
CA GLN A 102 -5.05 12.44 -5.72
C GLN A 102 -3.90 11.62 -5.18
N LEU A 103 -3.79 10.36 -5.62
CA LEU A 103 -2.71 9.50 -5.16
C LEU A 103 -1.36 10.01 -5.65
N LYS A 104 -1.28 10.41 -6.92
CA LYS A 104 -0.04 10.94 -7.46
C LYS A 104 0.38 12.23 -6.75
N GLU A 105 -0.58 13.10 -6.46
CA GLU A 105 -0.27 14.34 -5.77
C GLU A 105 0.24 14.04 -4.36
N TRP A 106 -0.40 13.10 -3.68
CA TRP A 106 -0.02 12.74 -2.31
C TRP A 106 1.38 12.13 -2.25
N LEU A 107 1.79 11.45 -3.33
CA LEU A 107 3.10 10.79 -3.41
C LEU A 107 4.15 11.61 -4.16
N GLN A 108 3.83 12.86 -4.53
CA GLN A 108 4.64 13.57 -5.52
C GLN A 108 6.11 13.71 -5.15
N GLU A 109 6.44 13.84 -3.86
CA GLU A 109 7.84 13.99 -3.48
C GLU A 109 8.65 12.72 -3.68
N TYR A 110 7.98 11.56 -3.90
CA TYR A 110 8.67 10.29 -4.15
C TYR A 110 8.60 9.88 -5.61
N LEU A 111 7.81 10.57 -6.41
CA LEU A 111 7.65 10.25 -7.81
C LEU A 111 8.42 11.26 -8.66
#